data_e1f375a734fbd0240ffed3d71d62c1ef
#
_entry.id   e1f375a734fbd0240ffed3d71d62c1ef
#
_cell.length_a   1.000
_cell.length_b   1.000
_cell.length_c   1.000
_cell.angle_alpha   90.00
_cell.angle_beta   90.00
_cell.angle_gamma   90.00
#
_symmetry.space_group_name_H-M   'P 1'
#
loop_
_entity.id
_entity.type
_entity.pdbx_description
1 polymer ?
#
loop_
_entity_poly.entity_id
_entity_poly.type
_entity_poly.pdbx_seq_one_letter_code
_entity_poly.pdbx_strand_id
1 'polypeptide(L)'
;MQREAGHGEFADETLRVGFTTRVYRLVVPASVDLAQPAALVVAFHGMLIDNKDVMPKYTHLNDTAQRHGFILVYPNALGGSWGITVDKVIGDVAFFDALLARLSATYRIDADRIYVLGMSNGGYFAHLVARERSTVIAAVASHSGPLGLQTLGGINAARKFPVLIVHGTADGIFPVTIARENADKYRREGHEVSTIEVPGLGHAWASDANINERIWAFFAAHPRHD
;
A
#
# COMPACT_ATOMS: atom_id res chain seq x y z
N MET A 1 -24.09 -1.53 12.54
CA MET A 1 -23.47 -1.13 13.82
C MET A 1 -22.02 -0.76 13.54
N GLN A 2 -21.54 0.33 14.10
CA GLN A 2 -20.13 0.70 13.97
C GLN A 2 -19.35 -0.20 14.96
N ARG A 3 -18.23 -0.79 14.51
CA ARG A 3 -17.35 -1.59 15.35
C ARG A 3 -16.72 -0.70 16.43
N GLU A 4 -16.60 -1.21 17.62
CA GLU A 4 -15.73 -0.65 18.65
C GLU A 4 -14.27 -0.99 18.35
N ALA A 5 -13.34 -0.13 18.78
CA ALA A 5 -11.91 -0.38 18.64
C ALA A 5 -11.52 -1.63 19.43
N GLY A 6 -10.78 -2.54 18.81
CA GLY A 6 -10.33 -3.79 19.43
C GLY A 6 -9.24 -4.46 18.60
N HIS A 7 -8.43 -5.29 19.27
CA HIS A 7 -7.44 -6.14 18.63
C HIS A 7 -8.09 -7.32 17.92
N GLY A 8 -7.43 -7.82 16.88
CA GLY A 8 -7.84 -9.01 16.17
C GLY A 8 -7.61 -8.94 14.68
N GLU A 9 -8.00 -10.01 14.01
CA GLU A 9 -8.03 -10.10 12.55
C GLU A 9 -9.49 -10.24 12.09
N PHE A 10 -9.93 -9.31 11.24
CA PHE A 10 -11.31 -9.15 10.81
C PHE A 10 -11.38 -9.31 9.30
N ALA A 11 -11.74 -10.52 8.86
CA ALA A 11 -11.57 -10.96 7.48
C ALA A 11 -12.52 -10.28 6.48
N ASP A 12 -13.75 -9.95 6.90
CA ASP A 12 -14.84 -9.59 5.98
C ASP A 12 -15.54 -8.30 6.41
N GLU A 13 -14.73 -7.30 6.77
CA GLU A 13 -15.26 -5.95 7.02
C GLU A 13 -15.81 -5.35 5.74
N THR A 14 -16.92 -4.64 5.85
CA THR A 14 -17.58 -4.02 4.71
C THR A 14 -17.71 -2.51 4.88
N LEU A 15 -17.65 -1.81 3.73
CA LEU A 15 -17.82 -0.37 3.66
C LEU A 15 -18.63 -0.01 2.42
N ARG A 16 -19.66 0.81 2.59
CA ARG A 16 -20.44 1.33 1.47
C ARG A 16 -19.76 2.58 0.90
N VAL A 17 -19.48 2.56 -0.40
CA VAL A 17 -18.91 3.68 -1.15
C VAL A 17 -19.86 3.98 -2.31
N GLY A 18 -20.61 5.07 -2.21
CA GLY A 18 -21.71 5.33 -3.12
C GLY A 18 -22.75 4.20 -3.09
N PHE A 19 -22.99 3.59 -4.24
CA PHE A 19 -23.94 2.46 -4.41
C PHE A 19 -23.26 1.09 -4.28
N THR A 20 -21.93 1.04 -4.08
CA THR A 20 -21.16 -0.21 -4.07
C THR A 20 -20.75 -0.58 -2.65
N THR A 21 -20.92 -1.85 -2.29
CA THR A 21 -20.34 -2.41 -1.07
C THR A 21 -18.92 -2.89 -1.39
N ARG A 22 -17.93 -2.35 -0.67
CA ARG A 22 -16.53 -2.75 -0.75
C ARG A 22 -16.18 -3.60 0.47
N VAL A 23 -15.22 -4.49 0.31
CA VAL A 23 -14.79 -5.43 1.35
C VAL A 23 -13.31 -5.21 1.65
N TYR A 24 -12.91 -5.40 2.89
CA TYR A 24 -11.51 -5.35 3.30
C TYR A 24 -11.25 -6.30 4.48
N ARG A 25 -10.01 -6.72 4.65
CA ARG A 25 -9.51 -7.40 5.84
C ARG A 25 -8.75 -6.38 6.69
N LEU A 26 -9.04 -6.36 7.99
CA LEU A 26 -8.36 -5.51 8.96
C LEU A 26 -7.60 -6.37 9.95
N VAL A 27 -6.36 -6.01 10.24
CA VAL A 27 -5.50 -6.63 11.24
C VAL A 27 -5.08 -5.57 12.24
N VAL A 28 -5.48 -5.75 13.49
CA VAL A 28 -5.08 -4.91 14.62
C VAL A 28 -4.33 -5.79 15.61
N PRO A 29 -3.00 -5.85 15.51
CA PRO A 29 -2.18 -6.71 16.35
C PRO A 29 -2.31 -6.39 17.84
N ALA A 30 -2.12 -7.40 18.70
CA ALA A 30 -2.12 -7.21 20.14
C ALA A 30 -1.00 -6.27 20.65
N SER A 31 0.03 -6.07 19.84
CA SER A 31 1.13 -5.13 20.11
C SER A 31 0.77 -3.65 19.87
N VAL A 32 -0.36 -3.35 19.23
CA VAL A 32 -0.83 -1.97 19.05
C VAL A 32 -1.40 -1.46 20.38
N ASP A 33 -0.88 -0.35 20.88
CA ASP A 33 -1.51 0.35 22.01
C ASP A 33 -2.68 1.20 21.49
N LEU A 34 -3.92 0.74 21.72
CA LEU A 34 -5.12 1.44 21.27
C LEU A 34 -5.35 2.79 21.94
N ALA A 35 -4.65 3.09 23.05
CA ALA A 35 -4.69 4.38 23.72
C ALA A 35 -3.77 5.43 23.06
N GLN A 36 -2.84 5.00 22.18
CA GLN A 36 -1.90 5.87 21.49
C GLN A 36 -2.18 5.94 19.98
N PRO A 37 -1.75 7.01 19.29
CA PRO A 37 -1.80 7.07 17.83
C PRO A 37 -0.94 5.98 17.20
N ALA A 38 -1.53 5.12 16.37
CA ALA A 38 -0.86 4.02 15.70
C ALA A 38 -0.62 4.29 14.21
N ALA A 39 0.50 3.82 13.67
CA ALA A 39 0.73 3.83 12.23
C ALA A 39 -0.29 2.93 11.51
N LEU A 40 -0.66 3.33 10.30
CA LEU A 40 -1.54 2.57 9.40
C LEU A 40 -0.78 2.19 8.13
N VAL A 41 -0.82 0.91 7.78
CA VAL A 41 -0.34 0.41 6.49
C VAL A 41 -1.51 -0.14 5.69
N VAL A 42 -1.70 0.38 4.47
CA VAL A 42 -2.71 -0.11 3.52
C VAL A 42 -2.00 -0.92 2.45
N ALA A 43 -2.28 -2.22 2.37
CA ALA A 43 -1.61 -3.18 1.51
C ALA A 43 -2.52 -3.62 0.35
N PHE A 44 -2.17 -3.22 -0.87
CA PHE A 44 -2.93 -3.51 -2.09
C PHE A 44 -2.43 -4.80 -2.76
N HIS A 45 -3.33 -5.77 -2.93
CA HIS A 45 -3.05 -7.05 -3.58
C HIS A 45 -2.81 -6.91 -5.09
N GLY A 46 -2.21 -7.92 -5.70
CA GLY A 46 -2.03 -8.04 -7.16
C GLY A 46 -3.33 -8.29 -7.92
N MET A 47 -3.21 -8.72 -9.16
CA MET A 47 -4.36 -8.98 -10.05
C MET A 47 -4.71 -10.48 -10.09
N LEU A 48 -5.92 -10.80 -10.50
CA LEU A 48 -6.46 -12.13 -10.79
C LEU A 48 -6.69 -13.01 -9.56
N ILE A 49 -5.73 -13.88 -9.24
CA ILE A 49 -5.85 -14.86 -8.14
C ILE A 49 -5.55 -14.27 -6.77
N ASP A 50 -5.01 -13.05 -6.73
CA ASP A 50 -4.69 -12.37 -5.48
C ASP A 50 -5.89 -11.57 -4.97
N ASN A 51 -5.99 -11.44 -3.65
CA ASN A 51 -7.05 -10.69 -2.98
C ASN A 51 -6.67 -10.43 -1.50
N LYS A 52 -7.59 -9.81 -0.74
CA LYS A 52 -7.42 -9.54 0.69
C LYS A 52 -7.13 -10.77 1.57
N ASP A 53 -7.46 -11.98 1.11
CA ASP A 53 -7.29 -13.23 1.87
C ASP A 53 -6.07 -14.04 1.44
N VAL A 54 -5.60 -13.82 0.21
CA VAL A 54 -4.41 -14.45 -0.35
C VAL A 54 -3.15 -13.68 0.02
N MET A 55 -3.15 -12.35 -0.15
CA MET A 55 -1.99 -11.50 0.12
C MET A 55 -1.38 -11.70 1.52
N PRO A 56 -2.15 -11.77 2.63
CA PRO A 56 -1.58 -12.03 3.96
C PRO A 56 -0.79 -13.33 4.02
N LYS A 57 -1.25 -14.38 3.31
CA LYS A 57 -0.69 -15.73 3.39
C LYS A 57 0.69 -15.85 2.75
N TYR A 58 0.92 -15.16 1.64
CA TYR A 58 2.21 -15.25 0.95
C TYR A 58 3.17 -14.12 1.32
N THR A 59 2.65 -12.98 1.82
CA THR A 59 3.51 -11.87 2.25
C THR A 59 3.95 -11.98 3.71
N HIS A 60 3.17 -12.62 4.58
CA HIS A 60 3.40 -12.67 6.04
C HIS A 60 3.51 -11.28 6.69
N LEU A 61 2.89 -10.25 6.10
CA LEU A 61 2.93 -8.88 6.65
C LEU A 61 2.25 -8.76 8.02
N ASN A 62 1.32 -9.67 8.36
CA ASN A 62 0.69 -9.72 9.68
C ASN A 62 1.74 -9.90 10.80
N ASP A 63 2.76 -10.73 10.57
CA ASP A 63 3.82 -10.99 11.54
C ASP A 63 4.66 -9.72 11.76
N THR A 64 4.93 -8.95 10.71
CA THR A 64 5.62 -7.67 10.79
C THR A 64 4.76 -6.63 11.52
N ALA A 65 3.46 -6.59 11.24
CA ALA A 65 2.53 -5.72 11.95
C ALA A 65 2.49 -6.03 13.45
N GLN A 66 2.48 -7.33 13.82
CA GLN A 66 2.54 -7.77 15.22
C GLN A 66 3.87 -7.40 15.90
N ARG A 67 5.00 -7.53 15.21
CA ARG A 67 6.32 -7.18 15.79
C ARG A 67 6.49 -5.68 16.04
N HIS A 68 5.94 -4.86 15.16
CA HIS A 68 6.17 -3.41 15.16
C HIS A 68 5.00 -2.56 15.65
N GLY A 69 3.85 -3.16 15.92
CA GLY A 69 2.70 -2.46 16.50
C GLY A 69 2.06 -1.44 15.55
N PHE A 70 1.78 -1.83 14.31
CA PHE A 70 1.01 -1.01 13.37
C PHE A 70 -0.29 -1.68 12.92
N ILE A 71 -1.30 -0.88 12.62
CA ILE A 71 -2.56 -1.37 12.05
C ILE A 71 -2.35 -1.65 10.56
N LEU A 72 -2.78 -2.82 10.12
CA LEU A 72 -2.63 -3.28 8.73
C LEU A 72 -4.01 -3.55 8.12
N VAL A 73 -4.23 -3.06 6.91
CA VAL A 73 -5.48 -3.30 6.19
C VAL A 73 -5.21 -3.76 4.76
N TYR A 74 -5.96 -4.77 4.33
CA TYR A 74 -5.96 -5.32 2.98
C TYR A 74 -7.32 -5.03 2.33
N PRO A 75 -7.46 -3.92 1.60
CA PRO A 75 -8.68 -3.67 0.84
C PRO A 75 -8.77 -4.63 -0.33
N ASN A 76 -10.00 -4.98 -0.74
CA ASN A 76 -10.25 -5.86 -1.88
C ASN A 76 -10.68 -5.07 -3.12
N ALA A 77 -9.97 -5.28 -4.22
CA ALA A 77 -10.31 -4.65 -5.49
C ALA A 77 -11.63 -5.21 -6.04
N LEU A 78 -12.48 -4.36 -6.56
CA LEU A 78 -13.70 -4.78 -7.23
C LEU A 78 -13.36 -5.47 -8.57
N GLY A 79 -13.87 -6.69 -8.77
CA GLY A 79 -13.55 -7.47 -9.96
C GLY A 79 -12.10 -7.95 -10.03
N GLY A 80 -11.40 -8.07 -8.89
CA GLY A 80 -10.08 -8.71 -8.78
C GLY A 80 -8.91 -7.90 -9.32
N SER A 81 -9.09 -6.61 -9.65
CA SER A 81 -7.98 -5.73 -10.07
C SER A 81 -8.24 -4.28 -9.66
N TRP A 82 -7.20 -3.55 -9.35
CA TRP A 82 -7.24 -2.10 -9.13
C TRP A 82 -7.38 -1.35 -10.45
N GLY A 83 -8.03 -0.19 -10.40
CA GLY A 83 -8.43 0.55 -11.58
C GLY A 83 -7.31 0.97 -12.51
N ILE A 84 -7.47 0.59 -13.78
CA ILE A 84 -6.64 1.04 -14.91
C ILE A 84 -7.42 1.96 -15.86
N THR A 85 -8.74 2.00 -15.74
CA THR A 85 -9.61 2.97 -16.44
C THR A 85 -9.98 4.12 -15.51
N VAL A 86 -10.33 5.28 -16.06
CA VAL A 86 -10.60 6.50 -15.28
C VAL A 86 -11.69 6.29 -14.23
N ASP A 87 -12.85 5.75 -14.63
CA ASP A 87 -13.99 5.55 -13.72
C ASP A 87 -13.64 4.58 -12.58
N LYS A 88 -12.89 3.52 -12.89
CA LYS A 88 -12.48 2.55 -11.88
C LYS A 88 -11.45 3.13 -10.92
N VAL A 89 -10.51 3.94 -11.43
CA VAL A 89 -9.56 4.70 -10.60
C VAL A 89 -10.30 5.60 -9.62
N ILE A 90 -11.27 6.39 -10.10
CA ILE A 90 -12.08 7.28 -9.25
C ILE A 90 -12.79 6.47 -8.14
N GLY A 91 -13.41 5.34 -8.49
CA GLY A 91 -14.10 4.48 -7.53
C GLY A 91 -13.17 3.81 -6.51
N ASP A 92 -11.97 3.39 -6.93
CA ASP A 92 -11.01 2.76 -6.04
C ASP A 92 -10.31 3.78 -5.12
N VAL A 93 -10.03 5.00 -5.60
CA VAL A 93 -9.52 6.10 -4.77
C VAL A 93 -10.59 6.56 -3.76
N ALA A 94 -11.86 6.67 -4.18
CA ALA A 94 -12.96 6.96 -3.27
C ALA A 94 -13.13 5.87 -2.19
N PHE A 95 -12.85 4.60 -2.53
CA PHE A 95 -12.82 3.53 -1.54
C PHE A 95 -11.67 3.70 -0.54
N PHE A 96 -10.48 4.04 -1.00
CA PHE A 96 -9.36 4.35 -0.11
C PHE A 96 -9.71 5.48 0.87
N ASP A 97 -10.29 6.58 0.38
CA ASP A 97 -10.69 7.72 1.22
C ASP A 97 -11.71 7.33 2.28
N ALA A 98 -12.74 6.60 1.88
CA ALA A 98 -13.79 6.13 2.78
C ALA A 98 -13.25 5.11 3.81
N LEU A 99 -12.31 4.25 3.40
CA LEU A 99 -11.63 3.30 4.27
C LEU A 99 -10.79 4.02 5.34
N LEU A 100 -9.99 5.00 4.91
CA LEU A 100 -9.19 5.81 5.82
C LEU A 100 -10.08 6.55 6.83
N ALA A 101 -11.16 7.19 6.36
CA ALA A 101 -12.12 7.87 7.24
C ALA A 101 -12.77 6.90 8.26
N ARG A 102 -13.15 5.68 7.81
CA ARG A 102 -13.70 4.66 8.70
C ARG A 102 -12.69 4.23 9.76
N LEU A 103 -11.45 3.97 9.38
CA LEU A 103 -10.41 3.51 10.32
C LEU A 103 -10.05 4.61 11.30
N SER A 104 -9.91 5.86 10.85
CA SER A 104 -9.63 7.01 11.72
C SER A 104 -10.77 7.36 12.68
N ALA A 105 -12.02 7.03 12.31
CA ALA A 105 -13.17 7.17 13.22
C ALA A 105 -13.25 6.06 14.28
N THR A 106 -12.57 4.92 14.05
CA THR A 106 -12.62 3.75 14.95
C THR A 106 -11.35 3.65 15.79
N TYR A 107 -10.19 3.95 15.21
CA TYR A 107 -8.88 3.82 15.84
C TYR A 107 -8.16 5.17 15.85
N ARG A 108 -7.27 5.35 16.82
CA ARG A 108 -6.38 6.52 16.85
C ARG A 108 -5.26 6.33 15.82
N ILE A 109 -5.55 6.65 14.56
CA ILE A 109 -4.54 6.61 13.50
C ILE A 109 -3.64 7.84 13.62
N ASP A 110 -2.31 7.62 13.56
CA ASP A 110 -1.34 8.69 13.46
C ASP A 110 -1.37 9.27 12.03
N ALA A 111 -1.79 10.51 11.90
CA ALA A 111 -1.93 11.16 10.60
C ALA A 111 -0.61 11.31 9.84
N ASP A 112 0.52 11.30 10.57
CA ASP A 112 1.85 11.40 9.96
C ASP A 112 2.48 10.04 9.64
N ARG A 113 1.81 8.94 9.98
CA ARG A 113 2.27 7.58 9.74
C ARG A 113 1.26 6.73 8.99
N ILE A 114 0.74 7.28 7.88
CA ILE A 114 -0.16 6.56 6.95
C ILE A 114 0.64 6.18 5.72
N TYR A 115 0.80 4.87 5.51
CA TYR A 115 1.63 4.30 4.46
C TYR A 115 0.81 3.43 3.51
N VAL A 116 1.22 3.39 2.25
CA VAL A 116 0.63 2.50 1.27
C VAL A 116 1.70 1.60 0.67
N LEU A 117 1.35 0.34 0.47
CA LEU A 117 2.19 -0.60 -0.25
C LEU A 117 1.34 -1.48 -1.16
N GLY A 118 1.98 -2.11 -2.13
CA GLY A 118 1.31 -3.09 -2.96
C GLY A 118 2.24 -3.87 -3.86
N MET A 119 1.73 -4.97 -4.41
CA MET A 119 2.44 -5.81 -5.35
C MET A 119 1.78 -5.77 -6.73
N SER A 120 2.59 -5.75 -7.81
CA SER A 120 2.09 -5.85 -9.19
C SER A 120 1.05 -4.76 -9.48
N ASN A 121 -0.18 -5.12 -9.86
CA ASN A 121 -1.30 -4.19 -10.01
C ASN A 121 -1.60 -3.40 -8.71
N GLY A 122 -1.41 -4.02 -7.54
CA GLY A 122 -1.49 -3.30 -6.26
C GLY A 122 -0.34 -2.31 -6.05
N GLY A 123 0.87 -2.63 -6.56
CA GLY A 123 2.01 -1.71 -6.57
C GLY A 123 1.76 -0.51 -7.48
N TYR A 124 1.19 -0.73 -8.66
CA TYR A 124 0.67 0.32 -9.53
C TYR A 124 -0.32 1.22 -8.78
N PHE A 125 -1.30 0.62 -8.10
CA PHE A 125 -2.32 1.38 -7.37
C PHE A 125 -1.76 2.11 -6.15
N ALA A 126 -0.75 1.55 -5.46
CA ALA A 126 -0.05 2.23 -4.38
C ALA A 126 0.63 3.52 -4.86
N HIS A 127 1.31 3.49 -6.01
CA HIS A 127 1.86 4.69 -6.65
C HIS A 127 0.77 5.72 -6.96
N LEU A 128 -0.36 5.28 -7.49
CA LEU A 128 -1.48 6.15 -7.83
C LEU A 128 -2.09 6.80 -6.58
N VAL A 129 -2.38 6.04 -5.54
CA VAL A 129 -2.92 6.57 -4.27
C VAL A 129 -1.94 7.55 -3.63
N ALA A 130 -0.64 7.22 -3.59
CA ALA A 130 0.37 8.12 -3.04
C ALA A 130 0.44 9.46 -3.80
N ARG A 131 0.31 9.44 -5.12
CA ARG A 131 0.23 10.64 -5.94
C ARG A 131 -1.03 11.46 -5.65
N GLU A 132 -2.21 10.82 -5.71
CA GLU A 132 -3.52 11.47 -5.58
C GLU A 132 -3.77 11.98 -4.14
N ARG A 133 -3.14 11.37 -3.16
CA ARG A 133 -3.27 11.67 -1.73
C ARG A 133 -1.94 12.01 -1.08
N SER A 134 -1.06 12.66 -1.84
CA SER A 134 0.31 12.98 -1.41
C SER A 134 0.38 13.86 -0.16
N THR A 135 -0.67 14.62 0.15
CA THR A 135 -0.79 15.39 1.39
C THR A 135 -1.22 14.55 2.60
N VAL A 136 -1.59 13.30 2.38
CA VAL A 136 -2.04 12.37 3.43
C VAL A 136 -1.04 11.22 3.60
N ILE A 137 -0.54 10.67 2.49
CA ILE A 137 0.37 9.52 2.51
C ILE A 137 1.77 9.95 2.91
N ALA A 138 2.31 9.34 3.98
CA ALA A 138 3.66 9.60 4.46
C ALA A 138 4.72 9.06 3.49
N ALA A 139 4.63 7.78 3.12
CA ALA A 139 5.53 7.13 2.17
C ALA A 139 4.83 5.97 1.43
N VAL A 140 5.40 5.55 0.30
CA VAL A 140 4.89 4.44 -0.52
C VAL A 140 5.98 3.38 -0.74
N ALA A 141 5.57 2.10 -0.72
CA ALA A 141 6.39 0.98 -1.18
C ALA A 141 5.68 0.24 -2.32
N SER A 142 6.35 0.07 -3.45
CA SER A 142 5.83 -0.70 -4.58
C SER A 142 6.72 -1.90 -4.86
N HIS A 143 6.14 -3.10 -4.85
CA HIS A 143 6.83 -4.33 -5.21
C HIS A 143 6.35 -4.79 -6.59
N SER A 144 7.26 -4.86 -7.56
CA SER A 144 6.98 -5.29 -8.94
C SER A 144 5.82 -4.53 -9.62
N GLY A 145 5.59 -3.27 -9.22
CA GLY A 145 4.50 -2.42 -9.72
C GLY A 145 5.00 -1.39 -10.73
N PRO A 146 4.40 -1.30 -11.94
CA PRO A 146 4.72 -0.23 -12.89
C PRO A 146 4.04 1.09 -12.48
N LEU A 147 4.57 2.21 -12.96
CA LEU A 147 3.81 3.46 -13.02
C LEU A 147 2.76 3.38 -14.12
N GLY A 148 1.59 3.95 -13.88
CA GLY A 148 0.51 3.94 -14.86
C GLY A 148 0.61 5.05 -15.92
N LEU A 149 -0.24 4.94 -16.95
CA LEU A 149 -0.32 5.91 -18.05
C LEU A 149 -0.61 7.34 -17.58
N GLN A 150 -1.32 7.50 -16.45
CA GLN A 150 -1.60 8.80 -15.84
C GLN A 150 -0.36 9.54 -15.35
N THR A 151 0.80 8.89 -15.36
CA THR A 151 2.08 9.52 -15.05
C THR A 151 2.90 9.91 -16.30
N LEU A 152 2.37 9.72 -17.50
CA LEU A 152 3.10 10.08 -18.75
C LEU A 152 3.53 11.56 -18.78
N GLY A 153 2.70 12.46 -18.25
CA GLY A 153 3.00 13.89 -18.11
C GLY A 153 3.78 14.26 -16.84
N GLY A 154 4.21 13.31 -16.03
CA GLY A 154 4.86 13.51 -14.74
C GLY A 154 4.10 12.88 -13.58
N ILE A 155 4.74 12.79 -12.42
CA ILE A 155 4.08 12.33 -11.17
C ILE A 155 3.05 13.37 -10.74
N ASN A 156 3.42 14.66 -10.80
CA ASN A 156 2.52 15.79 -10.49
C ASN A 156 1.83 15.70 -9.13
N ALA A 157 2.54 15.22 -8.12
CA ALA A 157 2.05 15.13 -6.76
C ALA A 157 2.05 16.51 -6.07
N ALA A 158 1.02 16.84 -5.29
CA ALA A 158 0.92 18.10 -4.56
C ALA A 158 2.03 18.26 -3.49
N ARG A 159 2.47 17.14 -2.89
CA ARG A 159 3.62 17.06 -1.98
C ARG A 159 4.58 15.97 -2.48
N LYS A 160 5.88 16.20 -2.30
CA LYS A 160 6.87 15.13 -2.52
C LYS A 160 6.84 14.17 -1.35
N PHE A 161 6.92 12.89 -1.64
CA PHE A 161 6.89 11.81 -0.65
C PHE A 161 8.00 10.79 -0.92
N PRO A 162 8.52 10.11 0.10
CA PRO A 162 9.48 9.03 -0.04
C PRO A 162 8.87 7.81 -0.75
N VAL A 163 9.68 7.20 -1.63
CA VAL A 163 9.28 6.05 -2.46
C VAL A 163 10.29 4.91 -2.30
N LEU A 164 9.81 3.73 -1.94
CA LEU A 164 10.57 2.49 -2.00
C LEU A 164 10.08 1.65 -3.19
N ILE A 165 11.00 1.27 -4.07
CA ILE A 165 10.71 0.37 -5.19
C ILE A 165 11.47 -0.93 -4.98
N VAL A 166 10.71 -2.03 -4.87
CA VAL A 166 11.24 -3.40 -4.76
C VAL A 166 10.96 -4.14 -6.05
N HIS A 167 11.95 -4.83 -6.62
CA HIS A 167 11.76 -5.54 -7.88
C HIS A 167 12.70 -6.74 -8.02
N GLY A 168 12.18 -7.84 -8.56
CA GLY A 168 12.99 -9.00 -8.89
C GLY A 168 13.76 -8.81 -10.20
N THR A 169 15.05 -9.17 -10.24
CA THR A 169 15.86 -8.98 -11.47
C THR A 169 15.52 -9.97 -12.58
N ALA A 170 14.82 -11.07 -12.26
CA ALA A 170 14.32 -12.06 -13.22
C ALA A 170 12.80 -12.00 -13.42
N ASP A 171 12.16 -10.87 -13.10
CA ASP A 171 10.73 -10.67 -13.31
C ASP A 171 10.40 -10.72 -14.82
N GLY A 172 9.66 -11.77 -15.21
CA GLY A 172 9.28 -12.00 -16.61
C GLY A 172 7.98 -11.29 -17.04
N ILE A 173 7.24 -10.67 -16.10
CA ILE A 173 6.03 -9.90 -16.39
C ILE A 173 6.38 -8.42 -16.58
N PHE A 174 7.12 -7.87 -15.61
CA PHE A 174 7.65 -6.51 -15.68
C PHE A 174 9.17 -6.55 -15.57
N PRO A 175 9.92 -6.34 -16.66
CA PRO A 175 11.37 -6.28 -16.61
C PRO A 175 11.87 -5.27 -15.56
N VAL A 176 12.97 -5.57 -14.88
CA VAL A 176 13.55 -4.71 -13.82
C VAL A 176 13.88 -3.30 -14.32
N THR A 177 14.04 -3.09 -15.61
CA THR A 177 14.21 -1.77 -16.25
C THR A 177 13.04 -0.83 -15.96
N ILE A 178 11.79 -1.36 -15.86
CA ILE A 178 10.62 -0.59 -15.47
C ILE A 178 10.77 -0.01 -14.06
N ALA A 179 11.29 -0.78 -13.11
CA ALA A 179 11.54 -0.31 -11.75
C ALA A 179 12.60 0.82 -11.73
N ARG A 180 13.64 0.70 -12.55
CA ARG A 180 14.68 1.72 -12.69
C ARG A 180 14.12 3.00 -13.32
N GLU A 181 13.33 2.87 -14.38
CA GLU A 181 12.65 4.00 -15.04
C GLU A 181 11.67 4.71 -14.10
N ASN A 182 10.90 3.94 -13.30
CA ASN A 182 10.03 4.49 -12.26
C ASN A 182 10.85 5.31 -11.23
N ALA A 183 11.94 4.73 -10.73
CA ALA A 183 12.82 5.40 -9.78
C ALA A 183 13.39 6.69 -10.33
N ASP A 184 13.87 6.67 -11.56
CA ASP A 184 14.43 7.86 -12.23
C ASP A 184 13.37 8.93 -12.47
N LYS A 185 12.14 8.54 -12.76
CA LYS A 185 11.04 9.48 -12.93
C LYS A 185 10.72 10.20 -11.61
N TYR A 186 10.63 9.48 -10.52
CA TYR A 186 10.42 10.07 -9.19
C TYR A 186 11.58 10.99 -8.77
N ARG A 187 12.84 10.56 -8.99
CA ARG A 187 14.02 11.37 -8.68
C ARG A 187 14.07 12.68 -9.47
N ARG A 188 13.75 12.64 -10.78
CA ARG A 188 13.69 13.84 -11.61
C ARG A 188 12.68 14.87 -11.11
N GLU A 189 11.65 14.43 -10.41
CA GLU A 189 10.64 15.33 -9.84
C GLU A 189 10.90 15.67 -8.36
N GLY A 190 12.06 15.29 -7.82
CA GLY A 190 12.51 15.66 -6.49
C GLY A 190 11.94 14.81 -5.35
N HIS A 191 11.43 13.61 -5.65
CA HIS A 191 11.09 12.66 -4.61
C HIS A 191 12.35 11.96 -4.07
N GLU A 192 12.36 11.62 -2.78
CA GLU A 192 13.33 10.69 -2.23
C GLU A 192 13.02 9.27 -2.68
N VAL A 193 14.00 8.54 -3.23
CA VAL A 193 13.78 7.21 -3.81
C VAL A 193 14.82 6.22 -3.36
N SER A 194 14.37 5.17 -2.69
CA SER A 194 15.13 3.95 -2.39
C SER A 194 14.72 2.82 -3.33
N THR A 195 15.69 1.98 -3.72
CA THR A 195 15.43 0.82 -4.57
C THR A 195 16.02 -0.45 -3.98
N ILE A 196 15.30 -1.56 -4.12
CA ILE A 196 15.76 -2.91 -3.74
C ILE A 196 15.57 -3.81 -4.97
N GLU A 197 16.64 -4.12 -5.66
CA GLU A 197 16.64 -5.15 -6.69
C GLU A 197 16.99 -6.49 -6.03
N VAL A 198 16.12 -7.49 -6.20
CA VAL A 198 16.30 -8.83 -5.62
C VAL A 198 16.84 -9.77 -6.69
N PRO A 199 18.12 -10.20 -6.60
CA PRO A 199 18.75 -11.03 -7.62
C PRO A 199 18.01 -12.36 -7.83
N GLY A 200 17.72 -12.69 -9.10
CA GLY A 200 17.08 -13.96 -9.49
C GLY A 200 15.61 -14.10 -9.14
N LEU A 201 15.01 -13.15 -8.43
CA LEU A 201 13.58 -13.18 -8.11
C LEU A 201 12.75 -12.89 -9.37
N GLY A 202 11.75 -13.73 -9.63
CA GLY A 202 10.73 -13.52 -10.65
C GLY A 202 9.63 -12.55 -10.20
N HIS A 203 8.45 -12.63 -10.82
CA HIS A 203 7.28 -11.84 -10.43
C HIS A 203 6.61 -12.43 -9.17
N ALA A 204 7.25 -12.30 -8.03
CA ALA A 204 6.82 -12.86 -6.74
C ALA A 204 7.20 -11.92 -5.59
N TRP A 205 6.56 -12.07 -4.43
CA TRP A 205 6.95 -11.35 -3.22
C TRP A 205 8.32 -11.85 -2.72
N ALA A 206 9.18 -10.94 -2.33
CA ALA A 206 10.57 -11.22 -1.95
C ALA A 206 10.70 -11.73 -0.50
N SER A 207 9.96 -12.77 -0.12
CA SER A 207 9.90 -13.28 1.27
C SER A 207 11.28 -13.63 1.82
N ASP A 208 12.15 -14.25 1.02
CA ASP A 208 13.49 -14.69 1.45
C ASP A 208 14.48 -13.53 1.64
N ALA A 209 14.19 -12.36 1.10
CA ALA A 209 15.03 -11.17 1.20
C ALA A 209 14.75 -10.31 2.45
N ASN A 210 13.99 -10.85 3.41
CA ASN A 210 13.51 -10.12 4.60
C ASN A 210 12.82 -8.79 4.23
N ILE A 211 12.05 -8.83 3.17
CA ILE A 211 11.54 -7.62 2.53
C ILE A 211 10.58 -6.83 3.42
N ASN A 212 9.77 -7.54 4.23
CA ASN A 212 8.80 -6.90 5.11
C ASN A 212 9.48 -5.99 6.15
N GLU A 213 10.58 -6.46 6.75
CA GLU A 213 11.36 -5.67 7.71
C GLU A 213 12.01 -4.45 7.04
N ARG A 214 12.50 -4.62 5.81
CA ARG A 214 13.09 -3.52 5.03
C ARG A 214 12.05 -2.48 4.63
N ILE A 215 10.84 -2.92 4.25
CA ILE A 215 9.70 -2.02 3.96
C ILE A 215 9.29 -1.28 5.23
N TRP A 216 9.17 -1.99 6.36
CA TRP A 216 8.81 -1.34 7.61
C TRP A 216 9.89 -0.36 8.09
N ALA A 217 11.16 -0.75 8.03
CA ALA A 217 12.26 0.15 8.38
C ALA A 217 12.25 1.44 7.53
N PHE A 218 11.95 1.31 6.22
CA PHE A 218 11.77 2.45 5.35
C PHE A 218 10.58 3.32 5.79
N PHE A 219 9.42 2.74 6.06
CA PHE A 219 8.24 3.49 6.52
C PHE A 219 8.50 4.18 7.86
N ALA A 220 9.06 3.47 8.83
CA ALA A 220 9.35 4.02 10.16
C ALA A 220 10.33 5.20 10.14
N ALA A 221 11.24 5.24 9.15
CA ALA A 221 12.17 6.33 8.94
C ALA A 221 11.55 7.55 8.23
N HIS A 222 10.34 7.40 7.65
CA HIS A 222 9.72 8.43 6.82
C HIS A 222 8.28 8.76 7.26
N PRO A 223 8.05 9.18 8.54
CA PRO A 223 6.79 9.80 8.87
C PRO A 223 6.63 11.10 8.06
N ARG A 224 5.40 11.52 7.85
CA ARG A 224 5.13 12.80 7.22
C ARG A 224 5.46 13.92 8.24
N HIS A 225 6.33 14.80 7.84
CA HIS A 225 6.58 16.06 8.57
C HIS A 225 5.99 17.19 7.71
N ASP A 226 5.06 17.94 8.28
CA ASP A 226 4.52 19.16 7.67
C ASP A 226 5.53 20.32 7.80
#